data_07177c632f61c6fb5f06ce1a8dcdb250
#
_entry.id   07177c632f61c6fb5f06ce1a8dcdb250
#
_cell.length_a   1.000
_cell.length_b   1.000
_cell.length_c   1.000
_cell.angle_alpha   90.00
_cell.angle_beta   90.00
_cell.angle_gamma   90.00
#
_symmetry.space_group_name_H-M   'P 1'
#
loop_
_entity.id
_entity.type
_entity.pdbx_description
1 polymer ?
#
loop_
_entity_poly.entity_id
_entity_poly.type
_entity_poly.pdbx_seq_one_letter_code
_entity_poly.pdbx_strand_id
1 'polypeptide(L)' 'MQNPDADEERHLAEEARCKAEEAQKEAEEARQRVEKAQKRAERATQKMEDAMKRAKLAQEQLKKAQAEAEKLKNQNKKT' A
#
# COMPACT_ATOMS: atom_id res chain seq x y z
N MET A 1 -26.49 24.81 -49.79
CA MET A 1 -26.49 25.67 -48.59
C MET A 1 -26.04 24.88 -47.37
N GLN A 2 -24.93 25.24 -46.82
CA GLN A 2 -24.50 24.67 -45.56
C GLN A 2 -25.42 25.20 -44.45
N ASN A 3 -25.91 24.28 -43.66
CA ASN A 3 -26.74 24.60 -42.52
C ASN A 3 -25.82 24.99 -41.36
N PRO A 4 -25.78 26.25 -40.88
CA PRO A 4 -24.91 26.66 -39.78
C PRO A 4 -25.18 25.89 -38.49
N ASP A 5 -26.40 25.41 -38.29
CA ASP A 5 -26.76 24.61 -37.11
C ASP A 5 -26.08 23.25 -37.10
N ALA A 6 -25.88 22.64 -38.29
CA ALA A 6 -25.18 21.36 -38.41
C ALA A 6 -23.70 21.49 -38.07
N ASP A 7 -23.07 22.60 -38.44
CA ASP A 7 -21.65 22.84 -38.11
C ASP A 7 -21.46 23.08 -36.61
N GLU A 8 -22.38 23.81 -35.97
CA GLU A 8 -22.36 24.02 -34.53
C GLU A 8 -22.58 22.72 -33.78
N GLU A 9 -23.52 21.89 -34.24
CA GLU A 9 -23.76 20.57 -33.63
C GLU A 9 -22.54 19.66 -33.71
N ARG A 10 -21.84 19.65 -34.86
CA ARG A 10 -20.59 18.90 -35.01
C ARG A 10 -19.53 19.41 -34.07
N HIS A 11 -19.39 20.71 -33.93
CA HIS A 11 -18.42 21.33 -33.06
C HIS A 11 -18.69 20.97 -31.59
N LEU A 12 -19.95 21.04 -31.19
CA LEU A 12 -20.36 20.65 -29.83
C LEU A 12 -20.12 19.13 -29.58
N ALA A 13 -20.41 18.31 -30.58
CA ALA A 13 -20.17 16.86 -30.49
C ALA A 13 -18.67 16.54 -30.34
N GLU A 14 -17.82 17.24 -31.07
CA GLU A 14 -16.37 17.09 -30.97
C GLU A 14 -15.85 17.53 -29.60
N GLU A 15 -16.33 18.67 -29.09
CA GLU A 15 -15.97 19.15 -27.75
C GLU A 15 -16.39 18.15 -26.68
N ALA A 16 -17.60 17.60 -26.79
CA ALA A 16 -18.11 16.62 -25.85
C ALA A 16 -17.27 15.35 -25.89
N ARG A 17 -16.84 14.91 -27.07
CA ARG A 17 -15.96 13.76 -27.24
C ARG A 17 -14.61 13.99 -26.59
N CYS A 18 -14.00 15.16 -26.83
CA CYS A 18 -12.72 15.51 -26.24
C CYS A 18 -12.79 15.55 -24.72
N LYS A 19 -13.85 16.14 -24.18
CA LYS A 19 -14.05 16.17 -22.72
C LYS A 19 -14.24 14.78 -22.14
N ALA A 20 -14.99 13.92 -22.85
CA ALA A 20 -15.20 12.56 -22.41
C ALA A 20 -13.89 11.76 -22.43
N GLU A 21 -13.07 11.92 -23.46
CA GLU A 21 -11.76 11.26 -23.55
C GLU A 21 -10.83 11.74 -22.45
N GLU A 22 -10.79 13.05 -22.18
CA GLU A 22 -9.99 13.60 -21.09
C GLU A 22 -10.44 13.07 -19.73
N ALA A 23 -11.76 13.01 -19.51
CA ALA A 23 -12.31 12.47 -18.27
C ALA A 23 -11.96 11.01 -18.07
N GLN A 24 -12.01 10.19 -19.14
CA GLN A 24 -11.61 8.80 -19.09
C GLN A 24 -10.12 8.66 -18.77
N LYS A 25 -9.30 9.49 -19.38
CA LYS A 25 -7.86 9.50 -19.14
C LYS A 25 -7.53 9.85 -17.70
N GLU A 26 -8.17 10.89 -17.18
CA GLU A 26 -8.00 11.28 -15.78
C GLU A 26 -8.47 10.20 -14.81
N ALA A 27 -9.60 9.55 -15.12
CA ALA A 27 -10.12 8.46 -14.30
C ALA A 27 -9.15 7.28 -14.28
N GLU A 28 -8.55 6.96 -15.42
CA GLU A 28 -7.59 5.87 -15.53
C GLU A 28 -6.30 6.18 -14.78
N GLU A 29 -5.80 7.40 -14.89
CA GLU A 29 -4.64 7.86 -14.14
C GLU A 29 -4.90 7.82 -12.63
N ALA A 30 -6.08 8.26 -12.21
CA ALA A 30 -6.49 8.20 -10.80
C ALA A 30 -6.55 6.77 -10.30
N ARG A 31 -7.07 5.85 -11.12
CA ARG A 31 -7.13 4.42 -10.79
C ARG A 31 -5.73 3.84 -10.61
N GLN A 32 -4.81 4.16 -11.50
CA GLN A 32 -3.42 3.72 -11.40
C GLN A 32 -2.74 4.24 -10.13
N ARG A 33 -3.01 5.49 -9.75
CA ARG A 33 -2.48 6.06 -8.51
C ARG A 33 -3.00 5.31 -7.28
N VAL A 34 -4.28 4.98 -7.29
CA VAL A 34 -4.90 4.21 -6.21
C VAL A 34 -4.26 2.82 -6.13
N GLU A 35 -4.09 2.14 -7.24
CA GLU A 35 -3.44 0.82 -7.26
C GLU A 35 -2.02 0.86 -6.71
N LYS A 36 -1.24 1.85 -7.11
CA LYS A 36 0.12 2.03 -6.59
C LYS A 36 0.13 2.32 -5.09
N ALA A 37 -0.80 3.17 -4.65
CA ALA A 37 -0.92 3.48 -3.22
C ALA A 37 -1.32 2.24 -2.41
N GLN A 38 -2.23 1.43 -2.93
CA GLN A 38 -2.63 0.17 -2.28
C GLN A 38 -1.46 -0.81 -2.17
N LYS A 39 -0.68 -0.96 -3.23
CA LYS A 39 0.50 -1.83 -3.22
C LYS A 39 1.54 -1.35 -2.21
N ARG A 40 1.75 -0.04 -2.11
CA ARG A 40 2.66 0.54 -1.10
C ARG A 40 2.16 0.26 0.30
N ALA A 41 0.86 0.41 0.53
CA ALA A 41 0.24 0.14 1.82
C ALA A 41 0.37 -1.33 2.20
N GLU A 42 0.15 -2.24 1.26
CA GLU A 42 0.32 -3.68 1.47
C GLU A 42 1.76 -4.04 1.84
N ARG A 43 2.73 -3.46 1.13
CA ARG A 43 4.15 -3.67 1.42
C ARG A 43 4.53 -3.14 2.80
N ALA A 44 4.00 -1.96 3.17
CA ALA A 44 4.25 -1.39 4.49
C ALA A 44 3.65 -2.25 5.59
N THR A 45 2.45 -2.77 5.39
CA THR A 45 1.79 -3.70 6.31
C THR A 45 2.60 -4.98 6.45
N GLN A 46 3.09 -5.53 5.34
CA GLN A 46 3.90 -6.75 5.36
C GLN A 46 5.21 -6.55 6.11
N LYS A 47 5.87 -5.42 5.89
CA LYS A 47 7.10 -5.07 6.62
C LYS A 47 6.85 -4.95 8.12
N MET A 48 5.74 -4.34 8.48
CA MET A 48 5.34 -4.20 9.89
C MET A 48 5.11 -5.56 10.53
N GLU A 49 4.37 -6.45 9.86
CA GLU A 49 4.11 -7.80 10.35
C GLU A 49 5.42 -8.58 10.51
N ASP A 50 6.32 -8.49 9.53
CA ASP A 50 7.63 -9.16 9.61
C ASP A 50 8.45 -8.62 10.77
N ALA A 51 8.45 -7.31 10.98
CA ALA A 51 9.15 -6.69 12.11
C ALA A 51 8.56 -7.13 13.45
N MET A 52 7.24 -7.25 13.55
CA MET A 52 6.58 -7.74 14.76
C MET A 52 6.93 -9.19 15.06
N LYS A 53 7.00 -10.04 14.03
CA LYS A 53 7.43 -11.44 14.19
C LYS A 53 8.86 -11.53 14.69
N ARG A 54 9.75 -10.72 14.14
CA ARG A 54 11.15 -10.68 14.59
C ARG A 54 11.28 -10.23 16.03
N ALA A 55 10.51 -9.19 16.41
CA ALA A 55 10.51 -8.70 17.77
C ALA A 55 10.01 -9.76 18.76
N LYS A 56 8.98 -10.49 18.36
CA LYS A 56 8.42 -11.57 19.17
C LYS A 56 9.45 -12.70 19.38
N LEU A 57 10.14 -13.10 18.31
CA LEU A 57 11.18 -14.10 18.39
C LEU A 57 12.34 -13.64 19.27
N ALA A 58 12.74 -12.38 19.14
CA ALA A 58 13.80 -11.81 19.96
C ALA A 58 13.42 -11.81 21.44
N GLN A 59 12.17 -11.48 21.77
CA GLN A 59 11.68 -11.54 23.13
C GLN A 59 11.67 -12.95 23.70
N GLU A 60 11.27 -13.92 22.90
CA GLU A 60 11.28 -15.33 23.31
C GLU A 60 12.71 -15.82 23.57
N GLN A 61 13.63 -15.45 22.69
CA GLN A 61 15.06 -15.80 22.88
C GLN A 61 15.63 -15.15 24.13
N LEU A 62 15.25 -13.89 24.39
CA LEU A 62 15.67 -13.19 25.60
C LEU A 62 15.17 -13.89 26.85
N LYS A 63 13.91 -14.28 26.88
CA LYS A 63 13.29 -15.00 27.99
C LYS A 63 14.01 -16.33 28.25
N LYS A 64 14.33 -17.08 27.18
CA LYS A 64 15.07 -18.32 27.30
C LYS A 64 16.47 -18.11 27.87
N ALA A 65 17.15 -17.09 27.37
CA ALA A 65 18.49 -16.75 27.87
C ALA A 65 18.46 -16.35 29.35
N GLN A 66 17.46 -15.57 29.75
CA GLN A 66 17.28 -15.18 31.15
C GLN A 66 16.98 -16.37 32.05
N ALA A 67 16.13 -17.29 31.58
CA ALA A 67 15.82 -18.52 32.33
C ALA A 67 17.06 -19.41 32.50
N GLU A 68 17.86 -19.54 31.46
CA GLU A 68 19.11 -20.30 31.52
C GLU A 68 20.12 -19.66 32.47
N ALA A 69 20.23 -18.33 32.42
CA ALA A 69 21.12 -17.61 33.34
C ALA A 69 20.69 -17.76 34.80
N GLU A 70 19.39 -17.76 35.07
CA GLU A 70 18.88 -18.03 36.43
C GLU A 70 19.16 -19.44 36.89
N LYS A 71 19.02 -20.43 36.02
CA LYS A 71 19.35 -21.81 36.33
C LYS A 71 20.83 -21.96 36.69
N LEU A 72 21.71 -21.35 35.92
CA LEU A 72 23.15 -21.36 36.21
C LEU A 72 23.48 -20.69 37.53
N LYS A 73 22.80 -19.54 37.80
CA LYS A 73 22.95 -18.83 39.08
C LYS A 73 22.54 -19.71 40.27
N ASN A 74 21.43 -20.42 40.14
CA ASN A 74 20.91 -21.29 41.18
C ASN A 74 21.81 -22.53 41.39
N GLN A 75 22.39 -23.07 40.32
CA GLN A 75 23.35 -24.17 40.42
C GLN A 75 24.62 -23.74 41.14
N ASN A 76 25.11 -22.54 40.87
CA ASN A 76 26.29 -21.99 41.54
C ASN A 76 26.06 -21.73 43.05
N LYS A 77 24.82 -21.39 43.43
CA LYS A 77 24.46 -21.18 44.83
C LYS A 77 24.40 -22.49 45.62
N LYS A 78 24.27 -23.64 45.00
CA LYS A 78 24.16 -24.95 45.67
C LYS A 78 25.52 -25.58 45.97
N THR A 79 26.55 -24.99 45.44
CA THR A 79 27.91 -25.41 45.73
C THR A 79 28.54 -24.51 46.77
#